data_8b0b4d945f06c220c8a4dd766519794d
#
_entry.id   8b0b4d945f06c220c8a4dd766519794d
#
_cell.length_a   1.000
_cell.length_b   1.000
_cell.length_c   1.000
_cell.angle_alpha   90.00
_cell.angle_beta   90.00
_cell.angle_gamma   90.00
#
_symmetry.space_group_name_H-M   'P 1'
#
loop_
_entity.id
_entity.type
_entity.pdbx_description
1 polymer ?
#
loop_
_entity_poly.entity_id
_entity_poly.type
_entity_poly.pdbx_seq_one_letter_code
_entity_poly.pdbx_strand_id
1 'polypeptide(L)'
;RVYFGRDKDGQFESEFSGNLTEVCPTGVFTDKTHSERYNRKWDMQYAPSICHGCSAGCNISAGERYGELRRIENRYNGEVNRYFLCDRGRFGYGYVNREDRPTQALERINDKHVKINIDYALDETIKRIKDKKVIGIGSPRASLETNFALKNMVGFDSFSTGLNHQQQALVNKCIEVLSTEGIYNPGMADIESHDAVLVLGEDITQTSSRVALSIRQAAKNEAIKMAAATKPQSWLAEPVKRIGQGVQSPV
;
A
#
# COMPACT_ATOMS: atom_id res chain seq x y z
N ARG A 1 2.49 39.63 3.15
CA ARG A 1 2.31 38.72 2.00
C ARG A 1 2.33 37.32 2.55
N VAL A 2 1.30 36.52 2.34
CA VAL A 2 1.19 35.13 2.80
C VAL A 2 1.65 34.23 1.65
N TYR A 3 2.49 33.24 1.94
CA TYR A 3 2.86 32.20 1.00
C TYR A 3 2.77 30.82 1.66
N PHE A 4 2.60 29.81 0.85
CA PHE A 4 2.58 28.43 1.30
C PHE A 4 3.90 27.76 0.87
N GLY A 5 4.63 27.19 1.82
CA GLY A 5 5.92 26.58 1.55
C GLY A 5 6.56 26.06 2.82
N ARG A 6 7.80 25.63 2.71
CA ARG A 6 8.60 25.24 3.87
C ARG A 6 9.16 26.47 4.58
N ASP A 7 9.36 26.35 5.86
CA ASP A 7 10.04 27.34 6.70
C ASP A 7 11.55 27.42 6.36
N LYS A 8 12.14 26.32 5.95
CA LYS A 8 13.54 26.22 5.53
C LYS A 8 13.64 25.86 4.06
N ASP A 9 14.70 26.31 3.40
CA ASP A 9 15.02 25.93 2.03
C ASP A 9 15.19 24.41 1.89
N GLY A 10 14.85 23.90 0.72
CA GLY A 10 14.95 22.48 0.37
C GLY A 10 13.65 21.90 -0.14
N GLN A 11 13.67 20.61 -0.48
CA GLN A 11 12.51 19.88 -0.98
C GLN A 11 11.57 19.53 0.18
N PHE A 12 10.27 19.51 -0.11
CA PHE A 12 9.28 19.00 0.82
C PHE A 12 9.28 17.46 0.71
N GLU A 13 9.85 16.83 1.71
CA GLU A 13 9.96 15.36 1.78
C GLU A 13 9.11 14.82 2.92
N SER A 14 8.18 13.96 2.60
CA SER A 14 7.35 13.23 3.54
C SER A 14 6.77 12.02 2.82
N GLU A 15 6.57 10.94 3.53
CA GLU A 15 5.93 9.73 3.01
C GLU A 15 4.47 9.97 2.57
N PHE A 16 3.93 11.13 2.93
CA PHE A 16 2.54 11.53 2.67
C PHE A 16 2.41 12.86 1.94
N SER A 17 3.44 13.33 1.26
CA SER A 17 3.44 14.64 0.59
C SER A 17 2.33 14.75 -0.46
N GLY A 18 2.01 13.67 -1.15
CA GLY A 18 0.93 13.61 -2.14
C GLY A 18 -0.48 13.84 -1.57
N ASN A 19 -0.69 13.71 -0.26
CA ASN A 19 -1.99 14.06 0.34
C ASN A 19 -2.29 15.57 0.25
N LEU A 20 -1.26 16.42 0.20
CA LEU A 20 -1.46 17.87 -0.02
C LEU A 20 -2.07 18.15 -1.39
N THR A 21 -1.65 17.40 -2.42
CA THR A 21 -2.23 17.57 -3.77
C THR A 21 -3.67 17.10 -3.85
N GLU A 22 -4.03 16.09 -3.05
CA GLU A 22 -5.37 15.54 -3.02
C GLU A 22 -6.36 16.46 -2.31
N VAL A 23 -5.97 17.05 -1.19
CA VAL A 23 -6.84 17.95 -0.39
C VAL A 23 -6.85 19.37 -0.89
N CYS A 24 -5.91 19.80 -1.72
CA CYS A 24 -5.83 21.15 -2.25
C CYS A 24 -6.92 21.37 -3.32
N PRO A 25 -7.94 22.21 -3.05
CA PRO A 25 -9.06 22.40 -3.99
C PRO A 25 -8.70 23.35 -5.15
N THR A 26 -7.63 24.11 -5.03
CA THR A 26 -7.29 25.21 -5.94
C THR A 26 -6.20 24.86 -6.96
N GLY A 27 -5.59 23.68 -6.87
CA GLY A 27 -4.48 23.27 -7.74
C GLY A 27 -3.17 24.05 -7.50
N VAL A 28 -3.03 24.68 -6.34
CA VAL A 28 -1.74 25.29 -5.91
C VAL A 28 -0.69 24.20 -5.70
N PHE A 29 -1.10 23.08 -5.10
CA PHE A 29 -0.29 21.88 -5.01
C PHE A 29 -0.72 20.89 -6.07
N THR A 30 0.20 20.54 -6.95
CA THR A 30 0.02 19.51 -7.99
C THR A 30 1.16 18.52 -7.93
N ASP A 31 0.90 17.28 -8.30
CA ASP A 31 1.95 16.29 -8.47
C ASP A 31 2.51 16.34 -9.90
N LYS A 32 3.79 15.93 -10.03
CA LYS A 32 4.48 15.92 -11.32
C LYS A 32 3.85 14.92 -12.29
N THR A 33 3.48 13.75 -11.82
CA THR A 33 2.83 12.70 -12.62
C THR A 33 1.53 13.21 -13.22
N HIS A 34 0.73 13.91 -12.41
CA HIS A 34 -0.52 14.51 -12.86
C HIS A 34 -0.30 15.66 -13.85
N SER A 35 0.73 16.48 -13.66
CA SER A 35 1.04 17.57 -14.58
C SER A 35 1.50 17.10 -15.96
N GLU A 36 2.20 15.97 -16.03
CA GLU A 36 2.67 15.39 -17.29
C GLU A 36 1.54 14.68 -18.07
N ARG A 37 0.55 14.13 -17.36
CA ARG A 37 -0.54 13.33 -17.93
C ARG A 37 -1.89 13.81 -17.42
N TYR A 38 -2.12 15.13 -17.49
CA TYR A 38 -3.28 15.76 -16.90
C TYR A 38 -4.59 15.21 -17.46
N ASN A 39 -5.42 14.72 -16.56
CA ASN A 39 -6.82 14.41 -16.80
C ASN A 39 -7.66 15.04 -15.66
N ARG A 40 -8.80 15.61 -16.00
CA ARG A 40 -9.73 16.14 -14.99
C ARG A 40 -10.37 14.99 -14.22
N LYS A 41 -10.64 15.19 -12.92
CA LYS A 41 -11.22 14.14 -12.07
C LYS A 41 -12.48 13.52 -12.66
N TRP A 42 -13.39 14.34 -13.15
CA TRP A 42 -14.66 13.90 -13.73
C TRP A 42 -14.53 13.21 -15.10
N ASP A 43 -13.38 13.28 -15.71
CA ASP A 43 -13.10 12.65 -17.00
C ASP A 43 -12.49 11.24 -16.86
N MET A 44 -12.21 10.82 -15.64
CA MET A 44 -11.69 9.50 -15.32
C MET A 44 -12.78 8.57 -14.83
N GLN A 45 -12.63 7.29 -15.12
CA GLN A 45 -13.42 6.21 -14.52
C GLN A 45 -12.67 5.66 -13.31
N TYR A 46 -13.36 5.59 -12.17
CA TYR A 46 -12.77 5.13 -10.93
C TYR A 46 -13.28 3.75 -10.54
N ALA A 47 -12.38 2.90 -10.09
CA ALA A 47 -12.69 1.60 -9.51
C ALA A 47 -12.08 1.47 -8.11
N PRO A 48 -12.82 0.89 -7.14
CA PRO A 48 -12.27 0.58 -5.83
C PRO A 48 -11.20 -0.50 -5.93
N SER A 49 -10.11 -0.34 -5.19
CA SER A 49 -9.02 -1.32 -5.15
C SER A 49 -8.29 -1.26 -3.80
N ILE A 50 -7.30 -2.11 -3.64
CA ILE A 50 -6.41 -2.18 -2.49
C ILE A 50 -4.98 -1.89 -2.93
N CYS A 51 -4.27 -1.08 -2.15
CA CYS A 51 -2.87 -0.77 -2.40
C CYS A 51 -1.98 -2.01 -2.18
N HIS A 52 -1.09 -2.28 -3.12
CA HIS A 52 -0.14 -3.39 -3.07
C HIS A 52 1.27 -2.97 -2.61
N GLY A 53 1.44 -1.73 -2.16
CA GLY A 53 2.76 -1.17 -1.82
C GLY A 53 3.40 -1.75 -0.56
N CYS A 54 2.59 -2.22 0.39
CA CYS A 54 3.02 -2.88 1.63
C CYS A 54 1.86 -3.68 2.24
N SER A 55 2.10 -4.33 3.38
CA SER A 55 1.11 -5.17 4.08
C SER A 55 -0.07 -4.40 4.69
N ALA A 56 -0.03 -3.06 4.72
CA ALA A 56 -1.10 -2.25 5.30
C ALA A 56 -2.43 -2.37 4.55
N GLY A 57 -2.40 -2.67 3.24
CA GLY A 57 -3.62 -2.90 2.47
C GLY A 57 -4.54 -1.68 2.38
N CYS A 58 -4.00 -0.48 2.28
CA CYS A 58 -4.78 0.77 2.20
C CYS A 58 -5.82 0.72 1.09
N ASN A 59 -7.02 1.19 1.37
CA ASN A 59 -8.09 1.31 0.39
C ASN A 59 -7.81 2.48 -0.56
N ILE A 60 -7.94 2.22 -1.85
CA ILE A 60 -7.67 3.19 -2.90
C ILE A 60 -8.80 3.23 -3.94
N SER A 61 -8.88 4.34 -4.65
CA SER A 61 -9.64 4.48 -5.90
C SER A 61 -8.65 4.64 -7.05
N ALA A 62 -8.70 3.71 -7.99
CA ALA A 62 -7.86 3.71 -9.18
C ALA A 62 -8.62 4.40 -10.32
N GLY A 63 -8.08 5.50 -10.82
CA GLY A 63 -8.65 6.28 -11.91
C GLY A 63 -8.00 5.95 -13.26
N GLU A 64 -8.81 5.48 -14.18
CA GLU A 64 -8.42 5.09 -15.54
C GLU A 64 -8.93 6.12 -16.56
N ARG A 65 -8.15 6.37 -17.60
CA ARG A 65 -8.56 7.07 -18.81
C ARG A 65 -7.72 6.65 -20.01
N TYR A 66 -8.39 6.42 -21.12
CA TYR A 66 -7.77 6.00 -22.39
C TYR A 66 -6.96 4.68 -22.30
N GLY A 67 -7.42 3.73 -21.47
CA GLY A 67 -6.74 2.46 -21.28
C GLY A 67 -5.51 2.50 -20.37
N GLU A 68 -5.27 3.63 -19.70
CA GLU A 68 -4.15 3.79 -18.77
C GLU A 68 -4.61 4.20 -17.37
N LEU A 69 -3.93 3.67 -16.37
CA LEU A 69 -4.08 4.14 -14.99
C LEU A 69 -3.44 5.52 -14.87
N ARG A 70 -4.26 6.53 -14.62
CA ARG A 70 -3.82 7.94 -14.61
C ARG A 70 -3.61 8.48 -13.22
N ARG A 71 -4.34 7.96 -12.23
CA ARG A 71 -4.29 8.47 -10.87
C ARG A 71 -4.71 7.42 -9.86
N ILE A 72 -4.10 7.48 -8.68
CA ILE A 72 -4.58 6.75 -7.51
C ILE A 72 -4.93 7.77 -6.43
N GLU A 73 -6.15 7.66 -5.91
CA GLU A 73 -6.66 8.49 -4.84
C GLU A 73 -6.92 7.65 -3.59
N ASN A 74 -6.90 8.33 -2.44
CA ASN A 74 -7.30 7.72 -1.19
C ASN A 74 -8.79 7.37 -1.23
N ARG A 75 -9.15 6.18 -0.79
CA ARG A 75 -10.53 5.77 -0.49
C ARG A 75 -10.65 5.54 1.01
N TYR A 76 -11.50 6.32 1.65
CA TYR A 76 -11.64 6.30 3.09
C TYR A 76 -11.97 4.90 3.63
N ASN A 77 -11.21 4.47 4.64
CA ASN A 77 -11.51 3.32 5.48
C ASN A 77 -11.08 3.63 6.91
N GLY A 78 -12.03 3.73 7.84
CA GLY A 78 -11.79 4.11 9.24
C GLY A 78 -10.80 3.23 9.97
N GLU A 79 -10.79 1.93 9.67
CA GLU A 79 -9.96 0.94 10.35
C GLU A 79 -8.52 0.87 9.80
N VAL A 80 -8.31 1.27 8.53
CA VAL A 80 -7.03 1.06 7.86
C VAL A 80 -6.32 2.39 7.59
N ASN A 81 -6.75 3.12 6.59
CA ASN A 81 -6.00 4.28 6.08
C ASN A 81 -6.66 5.63 6.36
N ARG A 82 -7.92 5.66 6.78
CA ARG A 82 -8.67 6.90 6.97
C ARG A 82 -8.55 7.81 5.74
N TYR A 83 -8.06 9.02 5.91
CA TYR A 83 -7.86 10.01 4.83
C TYR A 83 -6.45 10.01 4.24
N PHE A 84 -5.59 9.05 4.60
CA PHE A 84 -4.18 9.07 4.24
C PHE A 84 -3.80 7.94 3.30
N LEU A 85 -3.08 8.30 2.25
CA LEU A 85 -2.42 7.38 1.35
C LEU A 85 -0.96 7.82 1.20
N CYS A 86 -0.02 6.91 1.44
CA CYS A 86 1.40 7.23 1.30
C CYS A 86 1.78 7.41 -0.17
N ASP A 87 2.86 8.14 -0.40
CA ASP A 87 3.35 8.48 -1.74
C ASP A 87 3.72 7.24 -2.57
N ARG A 88 4.22 6.18 -1.93
CA ARG A 88 4.44 4.89 -2.59
C ARG A 88 3.14 4.32 -3.15
N GLY A 89 2.06 4.30 -2.38
CA GLY A 89 0.75 3.82 -2.83
C GLY A 89 0.14 4.72 -3.89
N ARG A 90 0.39 6.02 -3.80
CA ARG A 90 -0.16 7.03 -4.70
C ARG A 90 0.55 7.07 -6.06
N PHE A 91 1.87 6.99 -6.08
CA PHE A 91 2.68 7.20 -7.27
C PHE A 91 3.36 5.93 -7.80
N GLY A 92 3.35 4.85 -7.03
CA GLY A 92 4.05 3.60 -7.36
C GLY A 92 3.40 2.73 -8.43
N TYR A 93 2.44 3.23 -9.20
CA TYR A 93 1.67 2.46 -10.18
C TYR A 93 2.29 2.42 -11.59
N GLY A 94 3.45 3.01 -11.80
CA GLY A 94 4.07 3.07 -13.14
C GLY A 94 4.23 1.72 -13.85
N TYR A 95 4.39 0.63 -13.08
CA TYR A 95 4.47 -0.72 -13.62
C TYR A 95 3.19 -1.19 -14.33
N VAL A 96 2.03 -0.57 -14.04
CA VAL A 96 0.74 -0.95 -14.65
C VAL A 96 0.69 -0.53 -16.11
N ASN A 97 1.24 0.65 -16.42
CA ASN A 97 1.20 1.25 -17.75
C ASN A 97 2.45 0.94 -18.60
N ARG A 98 3.28 -0.02 -18.22
CA ARG A 98 4.48 -0.37 -18.99
C ARG A 98 4.09 -0.94 -20.35
N GLU A 99 4.76 -0.47 -21.39
CA GLU A 99 4.55 -0.91 -22.78
C GLU A 99 4.98 -2.36 -23.02
N ASP A 100 6.00 -2.83 -22.28
CA ASP A 100 6.52 -4.19 -22.37
C ASP A 100 5.68 -5.22 -21.58
N ARG A 101 4.58 -4.77 -20.98
CA ARG A 101 3.68 -5.65 -20.25
C ARG A 101 2.86 -6.51 -21.21
N PRO A 102 2.87 -7.85 -21.06
CA PRO A 102 2.07 -8.71 -21.93
C PRO A 102 0.58 -8.46 -21.69
N THR A 103 -0.12 -8.06 -22.76
CA THR A 103 -1.57 -7.79 -22.77
C THR A 103 -2.38 -8.91 -23.43
N GLN A 104 -1.71 -9.87 -24.04
CA GLN A 104 -2.29 -11.01 -24.74
C GLN A 104 -1.48 -12.27 -24.46
N ALA A 105 -2.08 -13.44 -24.70
CA ALA A 105 -1.35 -14.69 -24.68
C ALA A 105 -0.26 -14.69 -25.75
N LEU A 106 0.90 -15.23 -25.40
CA LEU A 106 2.06 -15.31 -26.28
C LEU A 106 2.52 -16.76 -26.41
N GLU A 107 2.81 -17.18 -27.63
CA GLU A 107 3.47 -18.45 -27.91
C GLU A 107 4.88 -18.22 -28.45
N ARG A 108 5.83 -19.03 -27.99
CA ARG A 108 7.20 -18.97 -28.50
C ARG A 108 7.34 -19.87 -29.72
N ILE A 109 7.50 -19.25 -30.86
CA ILE A 109 7.71 -19.92 -32.16
C ILE A 109 9.04 -19.43 -32.73
N ASN A 110 9.96 -20.34 -33.01
CA ASN A 110 11.30 -20.01 -33.56
C ASN A 110 11.99 -18.85 -32.79
N ASP A 111 12.04 -18.97 -31.46
CA ASP A 111 12.62 -17.97 -30.54
C ASP A 111 11.96 -16.58 -30.51
N LYS A 112 10.83 -16.41 -31.18
CA LYS A 112 10.03 -15.18 -31.14
C LYS A 112 8.72 -15.39 -30.38
N HIS A 113 8.32 -14.40 -29.61
CA HIS A 113 7.00 -14.39 -28.98
C HIS A 113 5.97 -13.85 -29.97
N VAL A 114 5.00 -14.70 -30.32
CA VAL A 114 3.90 -14.39 -31.23
C VAL A 114 2.61 -14.29 -30.43
N LYS A 115 1.82 -13.26 -30.67
CA LYS A 115 0.50 -13.08 -30.05
C LYS A 115 -0.47 -14.12 -30.58
N ILE A 116 -1.17 -14.80 -29.68
CA ILE A 116 -2.15 -15.84 -30.01
C ILE A 116 -3.49 -15.55 -29.31
N ASN A 117 -4.56 -16.16 -29.82
CA ASN A 117 -5.88 -16.08 -29.20
C ASN A 117 -5.85 -16.81 -27.84
N ILE A 118 -6.60 -16.29 -26.86
CA ILE A 118 -6.63 -16.84 -25.49
C ILE A 118 -7.20 -18.26 -25.44
N ASP A 119 -8.26 -18.54 -26.20
CA ASP A 119 -8.87 -19.86 -26.20
C ASP A 119 -7.92 -20.92 -26.79
N TYR A 120 -7.23 -20.56 -27.88
CA TYR A 120 -6.17 -21.41 -28.43
C TYR A 120 -5.03 -21.63 -27.41
N ALA A 121 -4.63 -20.58 -26.68
CA ALA A 121 -3.59 -20.70 -25.66
C ALA A 121 -4.00 -21.63 -24.52
N LEU A 122 -5.26 -21.59 -24.10
CA LEU A 122 -5.79 -22.47 -23.07
C LEU A 122 -5.81 -23.92 -23.53
N ASP A 123 -6.32 -24.19 -24.75
CA ASP A 123 -6.36 -25.53 -25.32
C ASP A 123 -4.97 -26.14 -25.46
N GLU A 124 -4.01 -25.38 -25.99
CA GLU A 124 -2.63 -25.82 -26.10
C GLU A 124 -1.95 -26.04 -24.73
N THR A 125 -2.25 -25.19 -23.75
CA THR A 125 -1.77 -25.39 -22.38
C THR A 125 -2.31 -26.70 -21.81
N ILE A 126 -3.62 -26.94 -21.92
CA ILE A 126 -4.25 -28.18 -21.44
C ILE A 126 -3.62 -29.41 -22.10
N LYS A 127 -3.41 -29.40 -23.43
CA LYS A 127 -2.76 -30.48 -24.15
C LYS A 127 -1.34 -30.74 -23.64
N ARG A 128 -0.56 -29.68 -23.38
CA ARG A 128 0.83 -29.77 -22.93
C ARG A 128 0.98 -30.30 -21.51
N ILE A 129 0.03 -30.01 -20.60
CA ILE A 129 0.06 -30.45 -19.21
C ILE A 129 -0.64 -31.79 -18.99
N LYS A 130 -1.46 -32.25 -19.96
CA LYS A 130 -2.17 -33.51 -19.87
C LYS A 130 -1.19 -34.67 -19.63
N ASP A 131 -1.53 -35.52 -18.68
CA ASP A 131 -0.73 -36.68 -18.28
C ASP A 131 0.72 -36.37 -17.84
N LYS A 132 0.98 -35.13 -17.45
CA LYS A 132 2.27 -34.68 -16.91
C LYS A 132 2.17 -34.42 -15.40
N LYS A 133 3.29 -34.63 -14.72
CA LYS A 133 3.43 -34.14 -13.33
C LYS A 133 3.63 -32.64 -13.39
N VAL A 134 2.63 -31.89 -12.90
CA VAL A 134 2.63 -30.42 -12.91
C VAL A 134 2.95 -29.92 -11.51
N ILE A 135 3.83 -28.94 -11.39
CA ILE A 135 4.07 -28.17 -10.18
C ILE A 135 3.52 -26.76 -10.37
N GLY A 136 2.88 -26.22 -9.34
CA GLY A 136 2.36 -24.86 -9.31
C GLY A 136 3.26 -23.96 -8.48
N ILE A 137 3.70 -22.84 -9.07
CA ILE A 137 4.44 -21.81 -8.35
C ILE A 137 3.52 -20.58 -8.26
N GLY A 138 3.02 -20.33 -7.08
CA GLY A 138 2.22 -19.18 -6.76
C GLY A 138 3.03 -17.90 -6.65
N SER A 139 2.38 -16.84 -6.22
CA SER A 139 3.03 -15.55 -5.98
C SER A 139 2.43 -14.86 -4.76
N PRO A 140 3.24 -14.32 -3.85
CA PRO A 140 2.74 -13.51 -2.72
C PRO A 140 2.08 -12.20 -3.17
N ARG A 141 2.23 -11.81 -4.43
CA ARG A 141 1.59 -10.64 -5.04
C ARG A 141 0.29 -10.97 -5.78
N ALA A 142 0.01 -12.23 -6.02
CA ALA A 142 -1.25 -12.68 -6.60
C ALA A 142 -2.36 -12.70 -5.55
N SER A 143 -3.61 -12.65 -5.98
CA SER A 143 -4.74 -12.77 -5.07
C SER A 143 -4.77 -14.13 -4.38
N LEU A 144 -5.44 -14.21 -3.24
CA LEU A 144 -5.64 -15.45 -2.51
C LEU A 144 -6.37 -16.47 -3.39
N GLU A 145 -7.38 -16.02 -4.13
CA GLU A 145 -8.19 -16.85 -5.03
C GLU A 145 -7.35 -17.45 -6.14
N THR A 146 -6.44 -16.67 -6.75
CA THR A 146 -5.54 -17.15 -7.80
C THR A 146 -4.58 -18.22 -7.27
N ASN A 147 -3.98 -17.99 -6.10
CA ASN A 147 -3.10 -18.98 -5.47
C ASN A 147 -3.85 -20.24 -5.06
N PHE A 148 -5.08 -20.09 -4.53
CA PHE A 148 -5.94 -21.20 -4.15
C PHE A 148 -6.38 -22.03 -5.36
N ALA A 149 -6.79 -21.40 -6.45
CA ALA A 149 -7.14 -22.08 -7.69
C ALA A 149 -5.96 -22.88 -8.26
N LEU A 150 -4.76 -22.27 -8.27
CA LEU A 150 -3.55 -22.96 -8.71
C LEU A 150 -3.21 -24.16 -7.82
N LYS A 151 -3.31 -24.00 -6.49
CA LYS A 151 -3.08 -25.08 -5.53
C LYS A 151 -4.06 -26.24 -5.73
N ASN A 152 -5.34 -25.94 -5.96
CA ASN A 152 -6.35 -26.98 -6.23
C ASN A 152 -6.07 -27.71 -7.54
N MET A 153 -5.59 -27.00 -8.56
CA MET A 153 -5.28 -27.59 -9.87
C MET A 153 -4.09 -28.58 -9.79
N VAL A 154 -3.04 -28.24 -9.04
CA VAL A 154 -1.80 -29.07 -9.00
C VAL A 154 -1.71 -30.03 -7.81
N GLY A 155 -2.54 -29.84 -6.81
CA GLY A 155 -2.51 -30.57 -5.53
C GLY A 155 -1.56 -29.95 -4.51
N PHE A 156 -1.80 -30.28 -3.23
CA PHE A 156 -1.09 -29.67 -2.11
C PHE A 156 0.43 -29.90 -2.18
N ASP A 157 0.85 -31.12 -2.46
CA ASP A 157 2.27 -31.52 -2.46
C ASP A 157 3.05 -30.97 -3.66
N SER A 158 2.34 -30.48 -4.68
CA SER A 158 2.93 -29.92 -5.90
C SER A 158 2.83 -28.41 -5.98
N PHE A 159 2.41 -27.72 -4.91
CA PHE A 159 2.24 -26.29 -4.85
C PHE A 159 3.33 -25.61 -4.02
N SER A 160 3.88 -24.51 -4.55
CA SER A 160 4.79 -23.59 -3.84
C SER A 160 4.19 -22.21 -3.79
N THR A 161 4.39 -21.50 -2.67
CA THR A 161 3.97 -20.09 -2.52
C THR A 161 4.75 -19.09 -3.38
N GLY A 162 5.85 -19.53 -4.00
CA GLY A 162 6.77 -18.67 -4.74
C GLY A 162 7.76 -17.90 -3.86
N LEU A 163 7.77 -18.15 -2.56
CA LEU A 163 8.77 -17.63 -1.63
C LEU A 163 9.99 -18.59 -1.58
N ASN A 164 11.17 -18.03 -1.39
CA ASN A 164 12.33 -18.86 -1.09
C ASN A 164 12.24 -19.43 0.33
N HIS A 165 13.08 -20.40 0.65
CA HIS A 165 13.04 -21.11 1.92
C HIS A 165 13.16 -20.17 3.14
N GLN A 166 14.05 -19.18 3.09
CA GLN A 166 14.25 -18.24 4.20
C GLN A 166 13.04 -17.33 4.40
N GLN A 167 12.49 -16.80 3.31
CA GLN A 167 11.27 -15.98 3.35
C GLN A 167 10.07 -16.79 3.86
N GLN A 168 9.93 -18.04 3.42
CA GLN A 168 8.86 -18.91 3.90
C GLN A 168 9.00 -19.21 5.40
N ALA A 169 10.21 -19.43 5.89
CA ALA A 169 10.47 -19.66 7.31
C ALA A 169 10.10 -18.40 8.15
N LEU A 170 10.45 -17.21 7.67
CA LEU A 170 10.06 -15.94 8.32
C LEU A 170 8.53 -15.76 8.36
N VAL A 171 7.85 -16.00 7.24
CA VAL A 171 6.38 -15.92 7.17
C VAL A 171 5.74 -16.91 8.14
N ASN A 172 6.22 -18.16 8.17
CA ASN A 172 5.71 -19.18 9.09
C ASN A 172 5.92 -18.76 10.55
N LYS A 173 7.07 -18.15 10.87
CA LYS A 173 7.35 -17.65 12.22
C LYS A 173 6.45 -16.47 12.60
N CYS A 174 6.18 -15.56 11.66
CA CYS A 174 5.20 -14.49 11.89
C CYS A 174 3.81 -15.07 12.18
N ILE A 175 3.36 -16.05 11.39
CA ILE A 175 2.05 -16.69 11.60
C ILE A 175 2.00 -17.37 12.96
N GLU A 176 3.06 -18.09 13.35
CA GLU A 176 3.17 -18.73 14.67
C GLU A 176 3.01 -17.72 15.80
N VAL A 177 3.76 -16.60 15.74
CA VAL A 177 3.68 -15.52 16.76
C VAL A 177 2.28 -14.91 16.80
N LEU A 178 1.72 -14.56 15.65
CA LEU A 178 0.38 -13.95 15.55
C LEU A 178 -0.76 -14.89 15.98
N SER A 179 -0.52 -16.20 15.91
CA SER A 179 -1.49 -17.24 16.33
C SER A 179 -1.28 -17.69 17.77
N THR A 180 -0.28 -17.17 18.48
CA THR A 180 -0.02 -17.54 19.87
C THR A 180 -1.11 -17.00 20.78
N GLU A 181 -1.70 -17.89 21.58
CA GLU A 181 -2.74 -17.50 22.54
C GLU A 181 -2.20 -16.49 23.55
N GLY A 182 -3.00 -15.47 23.86
CA GLY A 182 -2.65 -14.41 24.80
C GLY A 182 -1.84 -13.24 24.19
N ILE A 183 -1.45 -13.31 22.92
CA ILE A 183 -0.85 -12.17 22.21
C ILE A 183 -1.95 -11.33 21.57
N TYR A 184 -2.05 -10.08 21.98
CA TYR A 184 -2.96 -9.11 21.36
C TYR A 184 -2.35 -8.57 20.05
N ASN A 185 -3.09 -8.67 18.97
CA ASN A 185 -2.70 -8.16 17.66
C ASN A 185 -3.52 -6.89 17.37
N PRO A 186 -2.97 -5.69 17.60
CA PRO A 186 -3.72 -4.45 17.39
C PRO A 186 -3.95 -4.19 15.90
N GLY A 187 -5.14 -3.66 15.58
CA GLY A 187 -5.39 -3.01 14.30
C GLY A 187 -4.69 -1.65 14.20
N MET A 188 -4.65 -1.06 13.02
CA MET A 188 -4.01 0.25 12.84
C MET A 188 -4.66 1.37 13.65
N ALA A 189 -5.97 1.30 13.83
CA ALA A 189 -6.71 2.26 14.66
C ALA A 189 -6.35 2.10 16.14
N ASP A 190 -6.12 0.86 16.59
CA ASP A 190 -5.79 0.56 17.97
C ASP A 190 -4.39 1.07 18.34
N ILE A 191 -3.42 1.00 17.42
CA ILE A 191 -2.07 1.54 17.64
C ILE A 191 -2.12 3.01 18.06
N GLU A 192 -3.04 3.78 17.52
CA GLU A 192 -3.20 5.22 17.84
C GLU A 192 -3.67 5.49 19.29
N SER A 193 -4.16 4.47 19.99
CA SER A 193 -4.62 4.56 21.39
C SER A 193 -3.58 4.18 22.42
N HIS A 194 -2.45 3.60 21.98
CA HIS A 194 -1.38 3.18 22.89
C HIS A 194 -0.53 4.36 23.34
N ASP A 195 0.00 4.27 24.55
CA ASP A 195 0.84 5.28 25.18
C ASP A 195 2.34 5.06 24.95
N ALA A 196 2.74 3.85 24.57
CA ALA A 196 4.12 3.50 24.23
C ALA A 196 4.18 2.48 23.09
N VAL A 197 5.15 2.66 22.20
CA VAL A 197 5.41 1.75 21.08
C VAL A 197 6.93 1.55 20.93
N LEU A 198 7.35 0.29 20.86
CA LEU A 198 8.74 -0.08 20.61
C LEU A 198 8.87 -0.64 19.20
N VAL A 199 9.70 -0.03 18.36
CA VAL A 199 10.04 -0.50 17.02
C VAL A 199 11.41 -1.15 17.05
N LEU A 200 11.50 -2.41 16.64
CA LEU A 200 12.74 -3.18 16.68
C LEU A 200 13.24 -3.51 15.27
N GLY A 201 14.39 -2.96 14.90
CA GLY A 201 15.17 -3.37 13.73
C GLY A 201 14.57 -2.99 12.37
N GLU A 202 13.61 -2.05 12.31
CA GLU A 202 12.94 -1.72 11.05
C GLU A 202 12.71 -0.20 10.91
N ASP A 203 12.90 0.32 9.70
CA ASP A 203 12.43 1.66 9.34
C ASP A 203 10.99 1.58 8.79
N ILE A 204 10.04 1.70 9.71
CA ILE A 204 8.61 1.63 9.37
C ILE A 204 8.14 2.81 8.51
N THR A 205 8.88 3.90 8.42
CA THR A 205 8.52 5.03 7.55
C THR A 205 8.61 4.62 6.08
N GLN A 206 9.55 3.73 5.76
CA GLN A 206 9.78 3.21 4.43
C GLN A 206 9.01 1.91 4.14
N THR A 207 8.90 1.01 5.11
CA THR A 207 8.29 -0.31 4.91
C THR A 207 6.79 -0.30 5.12
N SER A 208 6.27 0.50 6.06
CA SER A 208 4.84 0.64 6.33
C SER A 208 4.49 2.04 6.83
N SER A 209 4.54 3.01 5.94
CA SER A 209 4.31 4.43 6.28
C SER A 209 3.00 4.66 7.04
N ARG A 210 1.94 3.87 6.77
CA ARG A 210 0.66 4.02 7.49
C ARG A 210 0.79 3.60 8.96
N VAL A 211 1.56 2.55 9.27
CA VAL A 211 1.86 2.17 10.66
C VAL A 211 2.69 3.26 11.34
N ALA A 212 3.71 3.79 10.64
CA ALA A 212 4.49 4.92 11.15
C ALA A 212 3.61 6.14 11.50
N LEU A 213 2.61 6.43 10.65
CA LEU A 213 1.64 7.49 10.92
C LEU A 213 0.80 7.20 12.17
N SER A 214 0.34 5.97 12.36
CA SER A 214 -0.42 5.57 13.55
C SER A 214 0.39 5.76 14.85
N ILE A 215 1.67 5.41 14.83
CA ILE A 215 2.58 5.62 15.96
C ILE A 215 2.78 7.11 16.25
N ARG A 216 2.99 7.93 15.20
CA ARG A 216 3.06 9.40 15.37
C ARG A 216 1.75 9.97 15.92
N GLN A 217 0.60 9.41 15.55
CA GLN A 217 -0.69 9.83 16.10
C GLN A 217 -0.85 9.39 17.56
N ALA A 218 -0.36 8.22 17.95
CA ALA A 218 -0.34 7.79 19.35
C ALA A 218 0.38 8.82 20.24
N ALA A 219 1.60 9.21 19.88
CA ALA A 219 2.37 10.25 20.58
C ALA A 219 1.63 11.61 20.61
N LYS A 220 0.99 12.00 19.52
CA LYS A 220 0.19 13.23 19.46
C LYS A 220 -1.06 13.16 20.32
N ASN A 221 -1.75 12.04 20.33
CA ASN A 221 -2.95 11.83 21.11
C ASN A 221 -2.65 11.91 22.62
N GLU A 222 -1.51 11.41 23.06
CA GLU A 222 -1.07 11.53 24.44
C GLU A 222 -0.81 12.99 24.82
N ALA A 223 -0.11 13.74 23.97
CA ALA A 223 0.07 15.17 24.17
C ALA A 223 -1.27 15.93 24.23
N ILE A 224 -2.26 15.53 23.45
CA ILE A 224 -3.62 16.11 23.48
C ILE A 224 -4.31 15.81 24.81
N LYS A 225 -4.20 14.57 25.31
CA LYS A 225 -4.78 14.19 26.62
C LYS A 225 -4.17 15.03 27.75
N MET A 226 -2.85 15.19 27.76
CA MET A 226 -2.16 16.06 28.74
C MET A 226 -2.61 17.51 28.63
N ALA A 227 -2.76 18.01 27.41
CA ALA A 227 -3.19 19.37 27.13
C ALA A 227 -4.65 19.62 27.55
N ALA A 228 -5.51 18.61 27.55
CA ALA A 228 -6.91 18.75 27.95
C ALA A 228 -7.10 19.31 29.36
N ALA A 229 -6.15 19.05 30.28
CA ALA A 229 -6.14 19.60 31.61
C ALA A 229 -5.95 21.12 31.66
N THR A 230 -5.27 21.69 30.64
CA THR A 230 -4.94 23.13 30.56
C THR A 230 -5.83 23.90 29.56
N LYS A 231 -6.85 23.23 28.99
CA LYS A 231 -7.86 23.78 28.07
C LYS A 231 -7.38 24.44 26.75
N PRO A 232 -6.19 24.15 26.18
CA PRO A 232 -5.93 24.54 24.81
C PRO A 232 -6.83 23.73 23.88
N GLN A 233 -7.21 24.33 22.77
CA GLN A 233 -8.00 23.64 21.76
C GLN A 233 -7.13 22.57 21.07
N SER A 234 -7.63 21.33 20.98
CA SER A 234 -6.87 20.16 20.48
C SER A 234 -6.31 20.28 19.06
N TRP A 235 -6.88 21.16 18.23
CA TRP A 235 -6.39 21.45 16.88
C TRP A 235 -5.26 22.48 16.83
N LEU A 236 -4.96 23.17 17.92
CA LEU A 236 -3.84 24.10 18.00
C LEU A 236 -2.55 23.28 18.23
N ALA A 237 -1.88 22.93 17.14
CA ALA A 237 -0.74 22.04 17.17
C ALA A 237 0.42 22.54 18.06
N GLU A 238 0.74 23.85 18.01
CA GLU A 238 1.88 24.41 18.75
C GLU A 238 1.69 24.42 20.27
N PRO A 239 0.55 24.88 20.84
CA PRO A 239 0.30 24.73 22.27
C PRO A 239 0.30 23.28 22.75
N VAL A 240 -0.31 22.36 22.00
CA VAL A 240 -0.33 20.94 22.33
C VAL A 240 1.08 20.35 22.33
N LYS A 241 1.89 20.68 21.33
CA LYS A 241 3.28 20.25 21.23
C LYS A 241 4.13 20.74 22.40
N ARG A 242 4.00 22.00 22.80
CA ARG A 242 4.74 22.56 23.95
C ARG A 242 4.43 21.85 25.25
N ILE A 243 3.17 21.47 25.46
CA ILE A 243 2.75 20.72 26.65
C ILE A 243 3.32 19.30 26.60
N GLY A 244 3.26 18.64 25.43
CA GLY A 244 3.80 17.30 25.24
C GLY A 244 5.33 17.21 25.31
N GLN A 245 6.05 18.31 25.00
CA GLN A 245 7.52 18.35 25.10
C GLN A 245 8.05 18.32 26.53
N GLY A 246 7.23 18.64 27.54
CA GLY A 246 7.59 18.54 28.96
C GLY A 246 7.54 17.10 29.49
N VAL A 247 6.91 16.19 28.78
CA VAL A 247 6.83 14.77 29.11
C VAL A 247 7.24 13.99 27.86
N GLN A 248 8.41 13.36 27.89
CA GLN A 248 8.82 12.47 26.82
C GLN A 248 7.90 11.25 26.85
N SER A 249 6.99 11.18 25.87
CA SER A 249 6.37 9.89 25.55
C SER A 249 7.47 8.97 25.07
N PRO A 250 7.67 7.78 25.63
CA PRO A 250 8.62 6.82 25.10
C PRO A 250 8.06 6.29 23.79
N VAL A 251 8.56 6.85 22.69
CA VAL A 251 8.37 6.35 21.32
C VAL A 251 9.66 5.75 20.85
#